data_b5ff6f6c8d2375ddd1fa51f3eae53860
#
_entry.id   b5ff6f6c8d2375ddd1fa51f3eae53860
#
_cell.length_a   1.000
_cell.length_b   1.000
_cell.length_c   1.000
_cell.angle_alpha   90.00
_cell.angle_beta   90.00
_cell.angle_gamma   90.00
#
_symmetry.space_group_name_H-M   'P 1'
#
loop_
_entity.id
_entity.type
_entity.pdbx_description
1 polymer ?
#
loop_
_entity_poly.entity_id
_entity_poly.type
_entity_poly.pdbx_seq_one_letter_code
_entity_poly.pdbx_strand_id
1 'polypeptide(L)'
;MNNTTTNKYRRHNCPPLVQKKQRTCAQRVNEEWKERQEDLKNPEYEALCFDYVAPHTWDDQKEGYWRWQFSWGGPSDELRGFVNEHGELHRVEYWFLDWGDGASIDVTNYDGHERFEEMIRSRH
;
A
#
# COMPACT_ATOMS: atom_id res chain seq x y z
N MET A 1 -29.16 -16.77 22.31
CA MET A 1 -28.63 -16.40 21.68
C MET A 1 -28.26 -16.88 21.36
N ASN A 2 -28.51 -16.36 21.47
CA ASN A 2 -28.01 -15.97 20.94
C ASN A 2 -27.84 -16.44 20.77
N ASN A 3 -28.22 -15.93 20.64
CA ASN A 3 -28.04 -15.49 20.12
C ASN A 3 -28.05 -15.97 20.01
N THR A 4 -28.51 -15.60 20.00
CA THR A 4 -28.41 -15.20 19.47
C THR A 4 -28.57 -15.70 19.21
N THR A 5 -29.00 -15.36 19.18
CA THR A 5 -28.96 -14.98 18.54
C THR A 5 -29.00 -15.59 18.19
N THR A 6 -29.54 -15.27 18.14
CA THR A 6 -29.32 -14.99 17.40
C THR A 6 -29.28 -15.54 16.97
N ASN A 7 -29.91 -15.28 16.81
CA ASN A 7 -29.63 -14.90 16.01
C ASN A 7 -29.65 -15.41 15.58
N LYS A 8 -29.81 -14.99 15.39
CA LYS A 8 -29.61 -14.70 14.76
C LYS A 8 -29.39 -15.04 14.08
N TYR A 9 -29.98 -14.98 14.32
CA TYR A 9 -29.49 -14.56 13.52
C TYR A 9 -29.19 -15.22 13.45
N ARG A 10 -29.47 -14.94 13.53
CA ARG A 10 -28.90 -14.82 13.25
C ARG A 10 -28.43 -15.32 12.92
N ARG A 11 -28.89 -15.18 13.14
CA ARG A 11 -28.32 -15.09 12.77
C ARG A 11 -27.75 -15.53 12.55
N HIS A 12 -28.22 -15.66 12.88
CA HIS A 12 -27.35 -15.57 12.58
C HIS A 12 -26.79 -15.89 12.59
N ASN A 13 -27.51 -15.65 12.51
CA ASN A 13 -26.44 -15.45 12.27
C ASN A 13 -25.81 -15.35 12.09
N CYS A 14 -25.86 -15.16 12.33
CA CYS A 14 -24.94 -14.68 12.18
C CYS A 14 -24.41 -14.60 12.53
N PRO A 15 -23.89 -14.69 12.62
CA PRO A 15 -23.24 -14.21 13.00
C PRO A 15 -22.87 -13.87 13.10
N PRO A 16 -22.52 -13.81 13.44
CA PRO A 16 -22.05 -13.05 13.46
C PRO A 16 -21.70 -12.61 13.19
N LEU A 17 -21.96 -12.42 13.13
CA LEU A 17 -21.21 -11.78 12.82
C LEU A 17 -20.48 -11.37 13.67
N VAL A 18 -20.06 -11.93 14.13
CA VAL A 18 -19.14 -11.42 14.82
C VAL A 18 -18.30 -10.74 14.06
N GLN A 19 -18.11 -9.67 14.29
CA GLN A 19 -17.28 -8.91 13.69
C GLN A 19 -15.99 -9.20 14.16
N LYS A 20 -15.26 -9.96 13.48
CA LYS A 20 -13.94 -9.94 13.52
C LYS A 20 -13.52 -8.61 13.31
N LYS A 21 -12.92 -7.97 14.29
CA LYS A 21 -12.30 -6.77 14.08
C LYS A 21 -11.36 -6.93 12.98
N GLN A 22 -11.53 -6.22 11.95
CA GLN A 22 -10.60 -6.16 10.89
C GLN A 22 -9.30 -5.65 11.42
N ARG A 23 -8.22 -6.28 11.03
CA ARG A 23 -6.90 -5.81 11.38
C ARG A 23 -6.67 -4.44 10.75
N THR A 24 -5.96 -3.58 11.46
CA THR A 24 -5.64 -2.24 10.96
C THR A 24 -4.60 -2.34 9.84
N CYS A 25 -4.43 -1.27 9.09
CA CYS A 25 -3.38 -1.22 8.07
C CYS A 25 -2.01 -1.42 8.69
N ALA A 26 -1.77 -0.87 9.88
CA ALA A 26 -0.49 -1.05 10.56
C ALA A 26 -0.20 -2.54 10.84
N GLN A 27 -1.24 -3.31 11.12
CA GLN A 27 -1.07 -4.74 11.39
C GLN A 27 -0.88 -5.55 10.12
N ARG A 28 -1.33 -5.03 8.99
CA ARG A 28 -1.33 -5.75 7.71
C ARG A 28 -0.18 -5.38 6.79
N VAL A 29 0.39 -4.19 6.96
CA VAL A 29 1.31 -3.64 5.96
C VAL A 29 2.51 -4.54 5.65
N ASN A 30 3.09 -5.19 6.65
CA ASN A 30 4.23 -6.06 6.40
C ASN A 30 3.86 -7.30 5.59
N GLU A 31 2.70 -7.86 5.87
CA GLU A 31 2.21 -9.04 5.16
C GLU A 31 1.88 -8.68 3.71
N GLU A 32 1.24 -7.54 3.51
CA GLU A 32 0.89 -7.08 2.18
C GLU A 32 2.13 -6.79 1.36
N TRP A 33 3.17 -6.24 1.99
CA TRP A 33 4.43 -5.99 1.31
C TRP A 33 5.09 -7.28 0.85
N LYS A 34 5.05 -8.31 1.69
CA LYS A 34 5.62 -9.60 1.30
C LYS A 34 4.94 -10.16 0.06
N GLU A 35 3.63 -10.07 0.00
CA GLU A 35 2.88 -10.57 -1.15
C GLU A 35 3.21 -9.75 -2.39
N ARG A 36 3.29 -8.44 -2.23
CA ARG A 36 3.59 -7.58 -3.37
C ARG A 36 5.01 -7.83 -3.90
N GLN A 37 5.95 -8.12 -3.00
CA GLN A 37 7.31 -8.43 -3.43
C GLN A 37 7.34 -9.66 -4.33
N GLU A 38 6.49 -10.64 -4.09
CA GLU A 38 6.43 -11.81 -4.95
C GLU A 38 5.99 -11.42 -6.36
N ASP A 39 5.00 -10.54 -6.46
CA ASP A 39 4.56 -10.05 -7.77
C ASP A 39 5.69 -9.31 -8.48
N LEU A 40 6.45 -8.51 -7.74
CA LEU A 40 7.50 -7.69 -8.33
C LEU A 40 8.71 -8.50 -8.81
N LYS A 41 8.81 -9.76 -8.41
CA LYS A 41 9.87 -10.62 -8.92
C LYS A 41 9.61 -11.01 -10.36
N ASN A 42 8.37 -10.92 -10.80
CA ASN A 42 8.02 -11.21 -12.19
C ASN A 42 8.33 -9.96 -13.01
N PRO A 43 9.29 -10.01 -13.94
CA PRO A 43 9.64 -8.82 -14.72
C PRO A 43 8.52 -8.34 -15.64
N GLU A 44 7.51 -9.18 -15.86
CA GLU A 44 6.38 -8.79 -16.69
C GLU A 44 5.20 -8.29 -15.88
N TYR A 45 5.33 -8.21 -14.56
CA TYR A 45 4.25 -7.70 -13.74
C TYR A 45 3.96 -6.24 -14.10
N GLU A 46 2.69 -5.95 -14.32
CA GLU A 46 2.27 -4.59 -14.65
C GLU A 46 1.44 -4.00 -13.52
N ALA A 47 1.88 -2.88 -13.02
CA ALA A 47 1.14 -2.14 -12.02
C ALA A 47 0.10 -1.26 -12.69
N LEU A 48 -0.72 -0.60 -11.89
CA LEU A 48 -1.80 0.24 -12.43
C LEU A 48 -1.26 1.54 -13.02
N CYS A 49 -0.36 2.20 -12.34
CA CYS A 49 0.15 3.46 -12.87
C CYS A 49 1.46 3.86 -12.19
N PHE A 50 2.14 4.78 -12.82
CA PHE A 50 3.37 5.33 -12.32
C PHE A 50 3.33 6.83 -12.60
N ASP A 51 3.36 7.66 -11.56
CA ASP A 51 3.25 9.10 -11.72
C ASP A 51 4.00 9.83 -10.62
N TYR A 52 4.09 11.15 -10.74
CA TYR A 52 4.73 11.99 -9.74
C TYR A 52 3.63 12.74 -8.98
N VAL A 53 3.71 12.73 -7.66
CA VAL A 53 2.79 13.44 -6.80
C VAL A 53 3.54 14.65 -6.23
N ALA A 54 3.11 15.83 -6.61
CA ALA A 54 3.79 17.07 -6.20
C ALA A 54 3.61 17.32 -4.71
N PRO A 55 4.53 18.09 -4.10
CA PRO A 55 4.34 18.44 -2.69
C PRO A 55 3.01 19.15 -2.49
N HIS A 56 2.44 18.93 -1.33
CA HIS A 56 1.18 19.58 -0.91
C HIS A 56 -0.04 19.18 -1.74
N THR A 57 0.03 18.01 -2.39
CA THR A 57 -1.15 17.44 -3.04
C THR A 57 -2.13 16.94 -1.98
N TRP A 58 -1.60 16.37 -0.91
CA TRP A 58 -2.41 15.89 0.21
C TRP A 58 -2.11 16.73 1.45
N ASP A 59 -2.99 16.64 2.44
CA ASP A 59 -2.77 17.30 3.72
C ASP A 59 -1.48 16.76 4.35
N ASP A 60 -0.69 17.65 4.92
CA ASP A 60 0.54 17.31 5.63
C ASP A 60 1.60 16.61 4.78
N GLN A 61 1.44 16.65 3.49
CA GLN A 61 2.44 16.06 2.58
C GLN A 61 3.42 17.16 2.16
N LYS A 62 4.59 17.16 2.75
CA LYS A 62 5.58 18.20 2.50
C LYS A 62 6.52 17.90 1.35
N GLU A 63 6.72 16.62 1.05
CA GLU A 63 7.61 16.21 -0.02
C GLU A 63 6.85 15.61 -1.18
N GLY A 64 7.31 15.88 -2.40
CA GLY A 64 6.81 15.17 -3.57
C GLY A 64 7.42 13.78 -3.64
N TYR A 65 6.77 12.90 -4.36
CA TYR A 65 7.27 11.54 -4.51
C TYR A 65 6.81 10.93 -5.82
N TRP A 66 7.59 9.93 -6.28
CA TRP A 66 7.20 9.12 -7.41
C TRP A 66 6.35 7.97 -6.88
N ARG A 67 5.19 7.77 -7.49
CA ARG A 67 4.25 6.76 -7.01
C ARG A 67 4.13 5.64 -8.03
N TRP A 68 4.37 4.43 -7.58
CA TRP A 68 4.14 3.24 -8.39
C TRP A 68 2.97 2.52 -7.71
N GLN A 69 1.80 2.63 -8.32
CA GLN A 69 0.59 2.14 -7.70
C GLN A 69 0.25 0.76 -8.21
N PHE A 70 0.06 -0.17 -7.31
CA PHE A 70 -0.14 -1.56 -7.66
C PHE A 70 -1.60 -1.95 -7.68
N SER A 71 -2.39 -1.42 -6.75
CA SER A 71 -3.81 -1.74 -6.69
C SER A 71 -4.59 -0.50 -6.30
N TRP A 72 -5.86 -0.49 -6.65
CA TRP A 72 -6.75 0.63 -6.39
C TRP A 72 -8.10 0.09 -5.94
N GLY A 73 -8.81 0.87 -5.21
CA GLY A 73 -10.10 0.48 -4.69
C GLY A 73 -9.96 0.44 -3.19
N GLY A 74 -10.58 -0.43 -2.55
CA GLY A 74 -10.36 -0.64 -1.15
C GLY A 74 -10.06 -2.10 -0.94
N PRO A 75 -8.81 -2.48 -0.67
CA PRO A 75 -7.68 -1.63 -0.35
C PRO A 75 -6.88 -1.22 -1.57
N SER A 76 -5.91 -0.33 -1.36
CA SER A 76 -4.96 0.04 -2.39
C SER A 76 -3.56 0.00 -1.81
N ASP A 77 -2.56 -0.15 -2.67
CA ASP A 77 -1.18 -0.15 -2.22
C ASP A 77 -0.26 0.44 -3.28
N GLU A 78 0.86 0.97 -2.83
CA GLU A 78 1.78 1.67 -3.71
C GLU A 78 3.17 1.80 -3.10
N LEU A 79 4.17 1.98 -3.96
CA LEU A 79 5.49 2.41 -3.52
C LEU A 79 5.60 3.90 -3.73
N ARG A 80 6.25 4.58 -2.80
CA ARG A 80 6.55 6.00 -2.90
C ARG A 80 8.05 6.18 -2.86
N GLY A 81 8.60 6.76 -3.91
CA GLY A 81 10.03 6.97 -4.03
C GLY A 81 10.35 8.44 -3.91
N PHE A 82 11.29 8.77 -3.01
CA PHE A 82 11.67 10.14 -2.72
C PHE A 82 13.08 10.38 -3.25
N VAL A 83 13.21 11.39 -4.08
CA VAL A 83 14.49 11.71 -4.69
C VAL A 83 15.05 12.98 -4.06
N ASN A 84 16.38 13.09 -4.07
CA ASN A 84 17.03 14.29 -3.57
C ASN A 84 17.13 15.34 -4.68
N GLU A 85 17.77 16.46 -4.39
CA GLU A 85 17.90 17.55 -5.36
C GLU A 85 18.69 17.18 -6.60
N HIS A 86 19.44 16.08 -6.55
CA HIS A 86 20.20 15.60 -7.70
C HIS A 86 19.44 14.51 -8.47
N GLY A 87 18.19 14.26 -8.10
CA GLY A 87 17.38 13.25 -8.78
C GLY A 87 17.69 11.83 -8.37
N GLU A 88 18.41 11.66 -7.26
CA GLU A 88 18.78 10.32 -6.80
C GLU A 88 17.76 9.80 -5.81
N LEU A 89 17.35 8.57 -5.99
CA LEU A 89 16.38 7.92 -5.09
C LEU A 89 17.07 7.64 -3.76
N HIS A 90 16.56 8.20 -2.67
CA HIS A 90 17.18 8.02 -1.37
C HIS A 90 16.27 7.42 -0.32
N ARG A 91 14.98 7.31 -0.60
CA ARG A 91 14.05 6.70 0.35
C ARG A 91 12.90 6.09 -0.41
N VAL A 92 12.49 4.90 -0.02
CA VAL A 92 11.35 4.21 -0.61
C VAL A 92 10.46 3.73 0.50
N GLU A 93 9.17 4.01 0.39
CA GLU A 93 8.18 3.57 1.36
C GLU A 93 7.11 2.76 0.67
N TYR A 94 6.66 1.71 1.31
CA TYR A 94 5.51 0.95 0.84
C TYR A 94 4.30 1.37 1.66
N TRP A 95 3.24 1.78 0.99
CA TRP A 95 2.01 2.26 1.63
C TRP A 95 0.87 1.29 1.36
N PHE A 96 0.12 0.99 2.40
CA PHE A 96 -1.08 0.16 2.31
C PHE A 96 -2.23 0.95 2.90
N LEU A 97 -3.29 1.13 2.12
CA LEU A 97 -4.40 2.02 2.45
C LEU A 97 -5.71 1.25 2.36
N ASP A 98 -6.56 1.40 3.36
CA ASP A 98 -7.84 0.70 3.38
C ASP A 98 -8.84 1.48 4.24
N TRP A 99 -9.93 1.91 3.64
CA TRP A 99 -11.04 2.57 4.34
C TRP A 99 -10.64 3.71 5.26
N GLY A 100 -9.93 4.67 4.74
CA GLY A 100 -9.54 5.83 5.53
C GLY A 100 -8.42 5.58 6.52
N ASP A 101 -7.91 4.36 6.56
CA ASP A 101 -6.75 4.01 7.38
C ASP A 101 -5.56 3.79 6.44
N GLY A 102 -4.37 4.02 6.92
CA GLY A 102 -3.18 3.83 6.11
C GLY A 102 -1.98 3.53 6.98
N ALA A 103 -1.03 2.80 6.41
CA ALA A 103 0.22 2.50 7.11
C ALA A 103 1.33 2.40 6.08
N SER A 104 2.54 2.72 6.51
CA SER A 104 3.69 2.61 5.62
C SER A 104 4.86 2.00 6.36
N ILE A 105 5.76 1.42 5.58
CA ILE A 105 7.02 0.92 6.10
C ILE A 105 8.12 1.36 5.16
N ASP A 106 9.30 1.57 5.71
CA ASP A 106 10.47 1.95 4.92
C ASP A 106 11.02 0.68 4.27
N VAL A 107 11.09 0.70 2.94
CA VAL A 107 11.60 -0.43 2.19
C VAL A 107 12.77 -0.01 1.30
N THR A 108 13.46 1.05 1.68
CA THR A 108 14.62 1.55 0.93
C THR A 108 15.61 0.42 0.68
N ASN A 109 16.04 0.31 -0.57
CA ASN A 109 16.97 -0.73 -1.01
C ASN A 109 16.40 -2.15 -0.90
N TYR A 110 15.07 -2.30 -1.03
CA TYR A 110 14.49 -3.63 -1.05
C TYR A 110 15.05 -4.43 -2.23
N ASP A 111 15.01 -5.75 -2.13
CA ASP A 111 15.58 -6.61 -3.17
C ASP A 111 14.81 -6.42 -4.47
N GLY A 112 15.49 -5.96 -5.50
CA GLY A 112 14.85 -5.66 -6.79
C GLY A 112 14.50 -4.20 -6.98
N HIS A 113 14.97 -3.32 -6.08
CA HIS A 113 14.66 -1.89 -6.14
C HIS A 113 15.14 -1.20 -7.41
N GLU A 114 16.06 -1.82 -8.14
CA GLU A 114 16.64 -1.20 -9.34
C GLU A 114 15.58 -0.92 -10.40
N ARG A 115 14.56 -1.76 -10.47
CA ARG A 115 13.49 -1.56 -11.45
C ARG A 115 12.76 -0.24 -11.21
N PHE A 116 12.41 0.02 -9.96
CA PHE A 116 11.72 1.25 -9.59
C PHE A 116 12.64 2.46 -9.83
N GLU A 117 13.89 2.32 -9.44
CA GLU A 117 14.88 3.38 -9.64
C GLU A 117 15.03 3.72 -11.12
N GLU A 118 15.07 2.71 -11.97
CA GLU A 118 15.20 2.93 -13.40
C GLU A 118 13.96 3.63 -13.98
N MET A 119 12.78 3.27 -13.49
CA MET A 119 11.54 3.91 -13.93
C MET A 119 11.56 5.40 -13.61
N ILE A 120 12.04 5.75 -12.41
CA ILE A 120 12.15 7.14 -12.00
C ILE A 120 13.16 7.87 -12.87
N ARG A 121 14.31 7.25 -13.11
CA ARG A 121 15.37 7.85 -13.89
C ARG A 121 14.92 8.15 -15.32
N SER A 122 14.13 7.27 -15.91
CA SER A 122 13.70 7.43 -17.29
C SER A 122 12.63 8.51 -17.44
N ARG A 123 11.97 8.91 -16.34
CA ARG A 123 10.97 9.96 -16.40
C ARG A 123 11.51 11.29 -15.92
N HIS A 124 12.62 11.26 -15.28
CA HIS A 124 13.20 12.46 -14.67
C HIS A 124 14.02 13.30 -15.68
#